data_bb2cff4b1b05fcab92221ef0d9acf0f5
#
_entry.id   bb2cff4b1b05fcab92221ef0d9acf0f5
#
_cell.length_a   1.000
_cell.length_b   1.000
_cell.length_c   1.000
_cell.angle_alpha   90.00
_cell.angle_beta   90.00
_cell.angle_gamma   90.00
#
_symmetry.space_group_name_H-M   'P 1'
#
loop_
_entity.id
_entity.type
_entity.pdbx_description
1 polymer ?
#
loop_
_entity_poly.entity_id
_entity_poly.type
_entity_poly.pdbx_seq_one_letter_code
_entity_poly.pdbx_strand_id
1 'polypeptide(L)'
;MILELLKNGVELTATQMVERMDELADQEEAGEPMDLSTLRKKLKEYEGLGLLQTRKDGKQLYYSLVSELSVLEQMNAEERSQYRDALRFFAETTPLGVIGSYLLDREDAASVSEAVAFGWKHHYIMHALESQVVYELLDSIRQGVQVEVMNHSAKTGKDAKLSLLPLRILISVQSGRRYVAGYDYRNRSIRSYRLDYIKEVKLGQPDKRIGDFQERLDYLLEHTWGVAISNTRRLETLSMTVEVLPGEQHIVERLQREGRHGTVTQLDENHWKYEIRVWDASEMIPWLRTFLGRITELNCSNGQVTKRFYEDMDSMFFMYGVHDPENPAEGGESDALS
;
A
#
# COMPACT_ATOMS: atom_id res chain seq x y z
N MET A 1 -5.97 -24.41 -0.16
CA MET A 1 -6.08 -25.90 -0.14
C MET A 1 -6.36 -26.46 1.27
N ILE A 2 -5.47 -26.35 2.32
CA ILE A 2 -5.77 -26.91 3.67
C ILE A 2 -7.11 -26.46 4.22
N LEU A 3 -7.37 -25.14 4.25
CA LEU A 3 -8.63 -24.58 4.74
C LEU A 3 -9.82 -24.98 3.87
N GLU A 4 -9.59 -25.22 2.59
CA GLU A 4 -10.59 -25.70 1.63
C GLU A 4 -11.12 -27.09 1.97
N LEU A 5 -10.19 -28.01 2.32
CA LEU A 5 -10.52 -29.39 2.69
C LEU A 5 -11.34 -29.48 3.99
N LEU A 6 -11.22 -28.47 4.86
CA LEU A 6 -11.92 -28.42 6.14
C LEU A 6 -13.19 -27.60 6.13
N LYS A 7 -13.66 -27.17 4.94
CA LYS A 7 -14.95 -26.47 4.78
C LYS A 7 -16.13 -27.31 5.26
N ASN A 8 -17.22 -26.63 5.56
CA ASN A 8 -18.51 -27.25 5.89
C ASN A 8 -18.49 -28.17 7.11
N GLY A 9 -17.61 -27.89 8.09
CA GLY A 9 -17.53 -28.65 9.32
C GLY A 9 -16.83 -30.02 9.17
N VAL A 10 -16.08 -30.20 8.09
CA VAL A 10 -15.32 -31.44 7.87
C VAL A 10 -14.16 -31.52 8.87
N GLU A 11 -14.04 -32.64 9.54
CA GLU A 11 -12.91 -32.97 10.39
C GLU A 11 -12.01 -33.99 9.70
N LEU A 12 -10.73 -33.70 9.58
CA LEU A 12 -9.75 -34.59 8.95
C LEU A 12 -8.49 -34.73 9.79
N THR A 13 -7.89 -35.92 9.73
CA THR A 13 -6.52 -36.11 10.21
C THR A 13 -5.50 -35.58 9.20
N ALA A 14 -4.28 -35.31 9.63
CA ALA A 14 -3.20 -34.90 8.73
C ALA A 14 -2.95 -35.87 7.58
N THR A 15 -3.08 -37.16 7.83
CA THR A 15 -2.94 -38.19 6.80
C THR A 15 -4.03 -38.14 5.76
N GLN A 16 -5.29 -38.02 6.19
CA GLN A 16 -6.43 -37.87 5.27
C GLN A 16 -6.37 -36.60 4.45
N MET A 17 -5.77 -35.53 5.01
CA MET A 17 -5.56 -34.30 4.23
C MET A 17 -4.53 -34.50 3.13
N VAL A 18 -3.42 -35.18 3.39
CA VAL A 18 -2.42 -35.51 2.34
C VAL A 18 -3.07 -36.33 1.24
N GLU A 19 -3.78 -37.42 1.60
CA GLU A 19 -4.47 -38.28 0.63
C GLU A 19 -5.42 -37.47 -0.29
N ARG A 20 -6.23 -36.58 0.29
CA ARG A 20 -7.13 -35.71 -0.50
C ARG A 20 -6.40 -34.64 -1.32
N MET A 21 -5.27 -34.15 -0.84
CA MET A 21 -4.45 -33.22 -1.61
C MET A 21 -3.80 -33.89 -2.81
N ASP A 22 -3.33 -35.12 -2.65
CA ASP A 22 -2.77 -35.92 -3.73
C ASP A 22 -3.84 -36.26 -4.78
N GLU A 23 -5.06 -36.64 -4.36
CA GLU A 23 -6.20 -36.85 -5.26
C GLU A 23 -6.57 -35.60 -6.08
N LEU A 24 -6.47 -34.42 -5.47
CA LEU A 24 -6.74 -33.15 -6.16
C LEU A 24 -5.60 -32.76 -7.10
N ALA A 25 -4.34 -32.98 -6.70
CA ALA A 25 -3.16 -32.72 -7.51
C ALA A 25 -3.12 -33.58 -8.77
N ASP A 26 -3.51 -34.85 -8.67
CA ASP A 26 -3.61 -35.75 -9.82
C ASP A 26 -4.68 -35.32 -10.83
N GLN A 27 -5.73 -34.63 -10.37
CA GLN A 27 -6.81 -34.12 -11.26
C GLN A 27 -6.44 -32.84 -11.99
N GLU A 28 -5.54 -32.02 -11.43
CA GLU A 28 -5.23 -30.68 -11.97
C GLU A 28 -3.87 -30.60 -12.68
N GLU A 29 -3.09 -31.69 -12.77
CA GLU A 29 -1.72 -31.71 -13.30
C GLU A 29 -0.79 -30.65 -12.66
N ALA A 30 -1.08 -30.19 -11.45
CA ALA A 30 -0.43 -29.05 -10.84
C ALA A 30 0.13 -29.34 -9.45
N GLY A 31 1.45 -29.39 -9.33
CA GLY A 31 2.18 -29.19 -8.09
C GLY A 31 2.87 -30.43 -7.52
N GLU A 32 3.97 -30.21 -6.80
CA GLU A 32 4.64 -31.26 -6.01
C GLU A 32 3.77 -31.64 -4.80
N PRO A 33 3.65 -32.94 -4.48
CA PRO A 33 2.87 -33.42 -3.33
C PRO A 33 3.45 -32.86 -2.03
N MET A 34 2.59 -32.36 -1.15
CA MET A 34 3.00 -31.85 0.15
C MET A 34 3.28 -33.00 1.10
N ASP A 35 4.51 -33.12 1.61
CA ASP A 35 4.83 -34.15 2.57
C ASP A 35 4.13 -33.96 3.94
N LEU A 36 3.84 -35.04 4.61
CA LEU A 36 3.12 -35.09 5.89
C LEU A 36 3.82 -34.25 6.99
N SER A 37 5.14 -34.11 6.97
CA SER A 37 5.87 -33.36 7.99
C SER A 37 5.70 -31.88 7.80
N THR A 38 5.70 -31.41 6.57
CA THR A 38 5.43 -30.03 6.17
C THR A 38 3.98 -29.66 6.48
N LEU A 39 3.03 -30.54 6.15
CA LEU A 39 1.62 -30.34 6.48
C LEU A 39 1.41 -30.19 8.00
N ARG A 40 2.01 -31.08 8.82
CA ARG A 40 1.89 -30.99 10.28
C ARG A 40 2.44 -29.69 10.86
N LYS A 41 3.53 -29.15 10.31
CA LYS A 41 4.05 -27.84 10.71
C LYS A 41 3.05 -26.73 10.41
N LYS A 42 2.46 -26.75 9.22
CA LYS A 42 1.43 -25.78 8.81
C LYS A 42 0.15 -25.89 9.65
N LEU A 43 -0.30 -27.09 9.96
CA LEU A 43 -1.48 -27.30 10.81
C LEU A 43 -1.24 -26.76 12.22
N LYS A 44 -0.05 -26.97 12.79
CA LYS A 44 0.33 -26.42 14.10
C LYS A 44 0.41 -24.88 14.07
N GLU A 45 0.92 -24.31 12.99
CA GLU A 45 0.92 -22.87 12.77
C GLU A 45 -0.51 -22.30 12.75
N TYR A 46 -1.42 -22.93 11.98
CA TYR A 46 -2.82 -22.51 11.88
C TYR A 46 -3.61 -22.72 13.18
N GLU A 47 -3.29 -23.75 13.95
CA GLU A 47 -3.84 -23.93 15.30
C GLU A 47 -3.36 -22.81 16.23
N GLY A 48 -2.07 -22.45 16.19
CA GLY A 48 -1.50 -21.34 16.95
C GLY A 48 -2.09 -19.96 16.58
N LEU A 49 -2.54 -19.81 15.33
CA LEU A 49 -3.25 -18.62 14.84
C LEU A 49 -4.75 -18.62 15.17
N GLY A 50 -5.27 -19.66 15.83
CA GLY A 50 -6.68 -19.79 16.15
C GLY A 50 -7.59 -20.07 14.94
N LEU A 51 -7.03 -20.46 13.81
CA LEU A 51 -7.80 -20.81 12.59
C LEU A 51 -8.33 -22.24 12.62
N LEU A 52 -7.61 -23.12 13.32
CA LEU A 52 -7.97 -24.53 13.49
C LEU A 52 -8.17 -24.86 14.96
N GLN A 53 -9.14 -25.72 15.19
CA GLN A 53 -9.28 -26.43 16.45
C GLN A 53 -8.93 -27.91 16.26
N THR A 54 -8.47 -28.54 17.33
CA THR A 54 -8.08 -29.94 17.31
C THR A 54 -8.96 -30.77 18.26
N ARG A 55 -9.35 -31.94 17.80
CA ARG A 55 -10.05 -32.96 18.61
C ARG A 55 -9.26 -34.27 18.58
N LYS A 56 -8.96 -34.81 19.77
CA LYS A 56 -8.29 -36.10 19.89
C LYS A 56 -9.30 -37.20 20.04
N ASP A 57 -9.16 -38.25 19.19
CA ASP A 57 -9.94 -39.46 19.31
C ASP A 57 -9.01 -40.65 19.26
N GLY A 58 -8.86 -41.31 20.42
CA GLY A 58 -7.87 -42.36 20.61
C GLY A 58 -6.45 -41.88 20.35
N LYS A 59 -5.80 -42.47 19.32
CA LYS A 59 -4.45 -42.07 18.88
C LYS A 59 -4.45 -41.08 17.73
N GLN A 60 -5.61 -40.72 17.22
CA GLN A 60 -5.75 -39.82 16.07
C GLN A 60 -6.04 -38.40 16.52
N LEU A 61 -5.47 -37.44 15.82
CA LEU A 61 -5.72 -36.01 15.98
C LEU A 61 -6.46 -35.47 14.75
N TYR A 62 -7.68 -35.02 14.97
CA TYR A 62 -8.54 -34.42 13.96
C TYR A 62 -8.42 -32.91 14.02
N TYR A 63 -8.41 -32.29 12.86
CA TYR A 63 -8.40 -30.86 12.68
C TYR A 63 -9.71 -30.43 12.04
N SER A 64 -10.29 -29.36 12.53
CA SER A 64 -11.43 -28.66 11.93
C SER A 64 -11.22 -27.16 11.97
N LEU A 65 -11.95 -26.44 11.15
CA LEU A 65 -11.94 -24.99 11.24
C LEU A 65 -12.63 -24.55 12.54
N VAL A 66 -12.08 -23.51 13.16
CA VAL A 66 -12.77 -22.85 14.28
C VAL A 66 -14.08 -22.26 13.73
N SER A 67 -15.21 -22.73 14.25
CA SER A 67 -16.54 -22.33 13.78
C SER A 67 -16.93 -20.94 14.26
N GLU A 68 -16.25 -20.40 15.26
CA GLU A 68 -16.60 -19.17 15.95
C GLU A 68 -15.54 -18.10 15.71
N LEU A 69 -15.81 -17.18 14.79
CA LEU A 69 -15.14 -15.88 14.75
C LEU A 69 -15.87 -14.99 15.75
N SER A 70 -15.45 -14.99 17.00
CA SER A 70 -16.12 -14.34 18.15
C SER A 70 -16.50 -12.87 17.93
N VAL A 71 -15.79 -12.17 17.04
CA VAL A 71 -16.08 -10.78 16.66
C VAL A 71 -17.31 -10.69 15.76
N LEU A 72 -17.46 -11.63 14.81
CA LEU A 72 -18.59 -11.63 13.87
C LEU A 72 -19.89 -12.06 14.53
N GLU A 73 -19.84 -12.89 15.57
CA GLU A 73 -21.02 -13.30 16.35
C GLU A 73 -21.63 -12.14 17.14
N GLN A 74 -20.81 -11.17 17.56
CA GLN A 74 -21.26 -9.98 18.29
C GLN A 74 -21.88 -8.92 17.38
N MET A 75 -21.70 -9.03 16.05
CA MET A 75 -22.27 -8.10 15.08
C MET A 75 -23.73 -8.45 14.76
N ASN A 76 -24.58 -7.44 14.69
CA ASN A 76 -25.93 -7.60 14.15
C ASN A 76 -25.90 -7.80 12.62
N ALA A 77 -27.03 -8.12 12.00
CA ALA A 77 -27.12 -8.43 10.58
C ALA A 77 -26.70 -7.25 9.66
N GLU A 78 -27.00 -6.03 10.07
CA GLU A 78 -26.64 -4.81 9.33
C GLU A 78 -25.14 -4.55 9.42
N GLU A 79 -24.54 -4.65 10.59
CA GLU A 79 -23.10 -4.51 10.81
C GLU A 79 -22.31 -5.58 10.03
N ARG A 80 -22.79 -6.84 10.01
CA ARG A 80 -22.18 -7.90 9.20
C ARG A 80 -22.25 -7.59 7.70
N SER A 81 -23.38 -7.05 7.21
CA SER A 81 -23.50 -6.65 5.82
C SER A 81 -22.54 -5.55 5.46
N GLN A 82 -22.44 -4.50 6.26
CA GLN A 82 -21.51 -3.39 6.06
C GLN A 82 -20.04 -3.87 6.11
N TYR A 83 -19.71 -4.76 7.03
CA TYR A 83 -18.37 -5.34 7.12
C TYR A 83 -18.04 -6.22 5.91
N ARG A 84 -19.00 -6.98 5.41
CA ARG A 84 -18.88 -7.77 4.18
C ARG A 84 -18.61 -6.88 2.98
N ASP A 85 -19.37 -5.80 2.81
CA ASP A 85 -19.18 -4.86 1.71
C ASP A 85 -17.80 -4.18 1.76
N ALA A 86 -17.34 -3.81 2.96
CA ALA A 86 -15.99 -3.29 3.16
C ALA A 86 -14.92 -4.32 2.78
N LEU A 87 -15.06 -5.59 3.16
CA LEU A 87 -14.13 -6.64 2.79
C LEU A 87 -14.16 -6.94 1.30
N ARG A 88 -15.34 -6.94 0.66
CA ARG A 88 -15.48 -7.08 -0.80
C ARG A 88 -14.83 -5.94 -1.55
N PHE A 89 -14.90 -4.71 -1.03
CA PHE A 89 -14.16 -3.58 -1.60
C PHE A 89 -12.65 -3.85 -1.68
N PHE A 90 -12.08 -4.58 -0.72
CA PHE A 90 -10.68 -4.94 -0.70
C PHE A 90 -10.37 -6.32 -1.30
N ALA A 91 -11.37 -7.13 -1.64
CA ALA A 91 -11.21 -8.53 -2.06
C ALA A 91 -10.30 -8.67 -3.27
N GLU A 92 -10.46 -7.81 -4.28
CA GLU A 92 -9.62 -7.86 -5.47
C GLU A 92 -8.33 -7.04 -5.35
N THR A 93 -8.19 -6.31 -4.25
CA THR A 93 -7.07 -5.37 -4.07
C THR A 93 -6.06 -5.85 -3.05
N THR A 94 -6.41 -6.82 -2.20
CA THR A 94 -5.49 -7.32 -1.17
C THR A 94 -5.74 -8.78 -0.86
N PRO A 95 -4.68 -9.58 -0.62
CA PRO A 95 -4.84 -10.96 -0.17
C PRO A 95 -5.69 -11.08 1.10
N LEU A 96 -5.56 -10.14 2.03
CA LEU A 96 -6.39 -10.09 3.25
C LEU A 96 -7.87 -9.83 2.92
N GLY A 97 -8.17 -9.02 1.90
CA GLY A 97 -9.52 -8.80 1.41
C GLY A 97 -10.12 -10.08 0.80
N VAL A 98 -9.34 -10.81 0.00
CA VAL A 98 -9.74 -12.11 -0.56
C VAL A 98 -10.08 -13.10 0.56
N ILE A 99 -9.19 -13.25 1.54
CA ILE A 99 -9.40 -14.16 2.66
C ILE A 99 -10.61 -13.74 3.50
N GLY A 100 -10.72 -12.43 3.83
CA GLY A 100 -11.82 -11.90 4.63
C GLY A 100 -13.18 -12.06 3.94
N SER A 101 -13.26 -11.74 2.65
CA SER A 101 -14.46 -11.92 1.83
C SER A 101 -14.87 -13.39 1.78
N TYR A 102 -13.92 -14.29 1.56
CA TYR A 102 -14.14 -15.71 1.56
C TYR A 102 -14.68 -16.26 2.90
N LEU A 103 -14.12 -15.80 4.03
CA LEU A 103 -14.58 -16.21 5.36
C LEU A 103 -16.02 -15.76 5.64
N LEU A 104 -16.40 -14.57 5.20
CA LEU A 104 -17.76 -14.04 5.37
C LEU A 104 -18.77 -14.71 4.45
N ASP A 105 -18.42 -14.99 3.20
CA ASP A 105 -19.33 -15.65 2.25
C ASP A 105 -19.64 -17.09 2.68
N ARG A 106 -18.79 -17.67 3.51
CA ARG A 106 -19.01 -19.01 4.07
C ARG A 106 -20.09 -19.05 5.17
N GLU A 107 -20.19 -18.01 5.98
CA GLU A 107 -21.19 -17.96 7.07
C GLU A 107 -22.63 -17.72 6.54
N ASP A 108 -22.75 -17.13 5.35
CA ASP A 108 -24.02 -16.67 4.80
C ASP A 108 -24.23 -17.20 3.36
N ALA A 109 -24.17 -18.53 3.19
CA ALA A 109 -24.38 -19.19 1.89
C ALA A 109 -25.73 -18.84 1.23
N ALA A 110 -26.70 -18.31 2.00
CA ALA A 110 -28.01 -17.87 1.52
C ALA A 110 -28.00 -16.42 0.98
N SER A 111 -26.96 -15.64 1.22
CA SER A 111 -26.88 -14.22 0.84
C SER A 111 -25.78 -13.91 -0.18
N VAL A 112 -25.38 -14.89 -0.98
CA VAL A 112 -24.56 -14.64 -2.19
C VAL A 112 -25.45 -13.89 -3.18
N SER A 113 -25.87 -12.69 -2.82
CA SER A 113 -26.52 -11.74 -3.71
C SER A 113 -25.42 -11.05 -4.52
N GLU A 114 -25.21 -11.49 -5.69
CA GLU A 114 -25.67 -11.01 -6.97
C GLU A 114 -25.07 -9.70 -7.49
N ALA A 115 -24.78 -8.71 -6.75
CA ALA A 115 -24.20 -7.51 -7.30
C ALA A 115 -22.78 -7.37 -6.81
N VAL A 116 -21.82 -7.69 -7.64
CA VAL A 116 -20.47 -7.10 -7.53
C VAL A 116 -20.67 -5.60 -7.68
N ALA A 117 -20.97 -4.93 -6.56
CA ALA A 117 -21.22 -3.49 -6.53
C ALA A 117 -19.94 -2.69 -6.88
N PHE A 118 -18.78 -3.35 -6.84
CA PHE A 118 -17.48 -2.76 -7.09
C PHE A 118 -16.82 -3.40 -8.29
N GLY A 119 -16.53 -2.61 -9.30
CA GLY A 119 -15.74 -3.02 -10.47
C GLY A 119 -14.40 -2.27 -10.49
N TRP A 120 -13.30 -3.00 -10.45
CA TRP A 120 -11.97 -2.42 -10.58
C TRP A 120 -11.59 -2.33 -12.05
N LYS A 121 -11.44 -1.12 -12.56
CA LYS A 121 -11.19 -0.88 -13.98
C LYS A 121 -9.71 -1.09 -14.36
N HIS A 122 -8.82 -0.91 -13.42
CA HIS A 122 -7.37 -1.10 -13.59
C HIS A 122 -6.77 -1.68 -12.32
N HIS A 123 -6.11 -2.81 -12.44
CA HIS A 123 -5.34 -3.41 -11.37
C HIS A 123 -3.98 -2.73 -11.27
N TYR A 124 -3.86 -1.72 -10.41
CA TYR A 124 -2.56 -1.18 -10.06
C TYR A 124 -1.80 -2.18 -9.20
N ILE A 125 -0.80 -2.85 -9.82
CA ILE A 125 0.32 -3.56 -9.16
C ILE A 125 -0.05 -4.17 -7.81
N MET A 126 -0.90 -5.17 -7.84
CA MET A 126 -1.33 -5.86 -6.64
C MET A 126 -0.52 -7.11 -6.37
N HIS A 127 0.30 -7.51 -7.33
CA HIS A 127 1.08 -8.73 -7.28
C HIS A 127 2.28 -8.67 -6.36
N ALA A 128 2.55 -7.51 -5.78
CA ALA A 128 3.82 -7.30 -5.12
C ALA A 128 3.80 -7.50 -3.63
N LEU A 129 2.70 -7.99 -3.05
CA LEU A 129 2.68 -8.27 -1.62
C LEU A 129 2.61 -9.76 -1.39
N GLU A 130 3.74 -10.31 -1.07
CA GLU A 130 3.77 -11.54 -0.34
C GLU A 130 3.01 -11.30 0.97
N SER A 131 1.86 -11.94 1.12
CA SER A 131 1.00 -11.84 2.31
C SER A 131 1.79 -12.12 3.59
N GLN A 132 2.82 -12.95 3.49
CA GLN A 132 3.75 -13.29 4.55
C GLN A 132 4.52 -12.05 5.06
N VAL A 133 5.13 -11.27 4.17
CA VAL A 133 5.89 -10.05 4.55
C VAL A 133 5.01 -9.04 5.28
N VAL A 134 3.79 -8.82 4.77
CA VAL A 134 2.84 -7.91 5.42
C VAL A 134 2.44 -8.41 6.80
N TYR A 135 2.14 -9.70 6.91
CA TYR A 135 1.76 -10.31 8.18
C TYR A 135 2.87 -10.20 9.22
N GLU A 136 4.10 -10.57 8.85
CA GLU A 136 5.27 -10.50 9.75
C GLU A 136 5.57 -9.07 10.20
N LEU A 137 5.44 -8.09 9.31
CA LEU A 137 5.60 -6.68 9.66
C LEU A 137 4.48 -6.18 10.57
N LEU A 138 3.22 -6.55 10.34
CA LEU A 138 2.11 -6.20 11.23
C LEU A 138 2.26 -6.82 12.60
N ASP A 139 2.68 -8.08 12.66
CA ASP A 139 2.94 -8.77 13.92
C ASP A 139 4.10 -8.12 14.67
N SER A 140 5.19 -7.78 13.97
CA SER A 140 6.31 -7.03 14.53
C SER A 140 5.90 -5.67 15.11
N ILE A 141 5.02 -4.91 14.42
CA ILE A 141 4.48 -3.64 14.91
C ILE A 141 3.68 -3.86 16.20
N ARG A 142 2.82 -4.89 16.23
CA ARG A 142 2.01 -5.22 17.41
C ARG A 142 2.85 -5.59 18.63
N GLN A 143 3.92 -6.35 18.40
CA GLN A 143 4.82 -6.83 19.46
C GLN A 143 5.89 -5.81 19.83
N GLY A 144 6.06 -4.74 19.06
CA GLY A 144 7.13 -3.76 19.27
C GLY A 144 8.53 -4.33 19.10
N VAL A 145 8.72 -5.27 18.16
CA VAL A 145 9.99 -5.94 17.94
C VAL A 145 10.68 -5.41 16.69
N GLN A 146 12.01 -5.32 16.76
CA GLN A 146 12.83 -5.04 15.59
C GLN A 146 12.80 -6.20 14.59
N VAL A 147 13.06 -5.91 13.33
CA VAL A 147 13.19 -6.92 12.28
C VAL A 147 14.47 -6.73 11.48
N GLU A 148 15.04 -7.84 11.03
CA GLU A 148 16.00 -7.84 9.92
C GLU A 148 15.23 -8.13 8.63
N VAL A 149 15.35 -7.24 7.64
CA VAL A 149 14.73 -7.42 6.32
C VAL A 149 15.78 -7.47 5.22
N MET A 150 15.53 -8.30 4.21
CA MET A 150 16.29 -8.29 2.96
C MET A 150 15.59 -7.35 1.99
N ASN A 151 16.18 -6.19 1.76
CA ASN A 151 15.62 -5.15 0.88
C ASN A 151 16.37 -5.07 -0.45
N HIS A 152 15.63 -5.12 -1.55
CA HIS A 152 16.16 -4.88 -2.88
C HIS A 152 16.25 -3.39 -3.19
N SER A 153 17.41 -2.92 -3.65
CA SER A 153 17.58 -1.53 -4.06
C SER A 153 17.37 -1.39 -5.56
N ALA A 154 16.29 -0.75 -5.99
CA ALA A 154 16.06 -0.45 -7.40
C ALA A 154 17.17 0.41 -8.03
N LYS A 155 17.83 1.25 -7.23
CA LYS A 155 18.90 2.15 -7.70
C LYS A 155 20.20 1.39 -8.01
N THR A 156 20.53 0.38 -7.22
CA THR A 156 21.82 -0.36 -7.35
C THR A 156 21.64 -1.77 -7.89
N GLY A 157 20.40 -2.27 -7.99
CA GLY A 157 20.09 -3.66 -8.34
C GLY A 157 20.56 -4.70 -7.33
N LYS A 158 20.97 -4.28 -6.13
CA LYS A 158 21.56 -5.14 -5.10
C LYS A 158 20.63 -5.32 -3.91
N ASP A 159 20.69 -6.50 -3.32
CA ASP A 159 20.02 -6.79 -2.06
C ASP A 159 20.91 -6.33 -0.88
N ALA A 160 20.27 -5.75 0.13
CA ALA A 160 20.93 -5.31 1.34
C ALA A 160 20.10 -5.68 2.57
N LYS A 161 20.78 -6.13 3.61
CA LYS A 161 20.16 -6.33 4.91
C LYS A 161 19.93 -4.98 5.59
N LEU A 162 18.72 -4.78 6.09
CA LEU A 162 18.32 -3.63 6.89
C LEU A 162 17.84 -4.12 8.25
N SER A 163 18.18 -3.37 9.29
CA SER A 163 17.61 -3.57 10.63
C SER A 163 16.66 -2.42 10.91
N LEU A 164 15.37 -2.75 11.07
CA LEU A 164 14.28 -1.82 11.24
C LEU A 164 13.51 -2.12 12.52
N LEU A 165 12.96 -1.08 13.16
CA LEU A 165 11.81 -1.20 14.03
C LEU A 165 10.60 -0.71 13.22
N PRO A 166 9.74 -1.61 12.74
CA PRO A 166 8.55 -1.22 11.98
C PRO A 166 7.57 -0.46 12.89
N LEU A 167 7.01 0.63 12.38
CA LEU A 167 6.12 1.50 13.15
C LEU A 167 4.72 1.57 12.55
N ARG A 168 4.63 1.64 11.20
CA ARG A 168 3.36 1.75 10.48
C ARG A 168 3.50 1.30 9.04
N ILE A 169 2.43 0.72 8.48
CA ILE A 169 2.30 0.49 7.03
C ILE A 169 1.57 1.68 6.43
N LEU A 170 2.19 2.29 5.42
CA LEU A 170 1.65 3.43 4.68
C LEU A 170 1.25 2.99 3.27
N ILE A 171 0.13 3.51 2.79
CA ILE A 171 -0.37 3.26 1.44
C ILE A 171 -0.36 4.59 0.69
N SER A 172 0.42 4.66 -0.39
CA SER A 172 0.40 5.83 -1.27
C SER A 172 -0.84 5.79 -2.14
N VAL A 173 -1.78 6.68 -1.90
CA VAL A 173 -3.00 6.80 -2.74
C VAL A 173 -2.68 7.26 -4.16
N GLN A 174 -1.56 7.94 -4.37
CA GLN A 174 -1.14 8.43 -5.67
C GLN A 174 -0.59 7.31 -6.57
N SER A 175 0.12 6.34 -6.01
CA SER A 175 0.78 5.27 -6.76
C SER A 175 0.24 3.88 -6.46
N GLY A 176 -0.68 3.74 -5.50
CA GLY A 176 -1.17 2.44 -5.00
C GLY A 176 -0.12 1.60 -4.28
N ARG A 177 1.12 2.10 -4.16
CA ARG A 177 2.23 1.37 -3.56
C ARG A 177 2.16 1.40 -2.05
N ARG A 178 2.67 0.34 -1.44
CA ARG A 178 2.72 0.18 0.01
C ARG A 178 4.14 0.27 0.53
N TYR A 179 4.25 0.85 1.73
CA TYR A 179 5.52 1.12 2.38
C TYR A 179 5.44 0.72 3.85
N VAL A 180 6.54 0.29 4.43
CA VAL A 180 6.71 0.25 5.87
C VAL A 180 7.50 1.48 6.31
N ALA A 181 6.91 2.29 7.19
CA ALA A 181 7.61 3.32 7.93
C ALA A 181 8.20 2.69 9.19
N GLY A 182 9.49 2.88 9.40
CA GLY A 182 10.19 2.30 10.54
C GLY A 182 11.45 3.07 10.92
N TYR A 183 11.90 2.84 12.15
CA TYR A 183 13.19 3.36 12.60
C TYR A 183 14.32 2.48 12.07
N ASP A 184 15.15 3.06 11.22
CA ASP A 184 16.33 2.41 10.65
C ASP A 184 17.50 2.58 11.61
N TYR A 185 17.97 1.49 12.19
CA TYR A 185 19.07 1.50 13.18
C TYR A 185 20.41 1.91 12.58
N ARG A 186 20.64 1.60 11.31
CA ARG A 186 21.88 1.98 10.61
C ARG A 186 21.94 3.48 10.36
N ASN A 187 20.83 4.05 9.88
CA ASN A 187 20.74 5.47 9.56
C ASN A 187 20.29 6.33 10.75
N ARG A 188 19.92 5.70 11.87
CA ARG A 188 19.41 6.36 13.10
C ARG A 188 18.28 7.35 12.83
N SER A 189 17.37 6.97 11.95
CA SER A 189 16.27 7.84 11.50
C SER A 189 15.06 7.03 11.08
N ILE A 190 13.88 7.66 11.14
CA ILE A 190 12.65 7.07 10.61
C ILE A 190 12.67 7.23 9.10
N ARG A 191 12.39 6.12 8.38
CA ARG A 191 12.36 6.04 6.92
C ARG A 191 11.21 5.17 6.45
N SER A 192 10.81 5.36 5.20
CA SER A 192 9.86 4.49 4.51
C SER A 192 10.58 3.60 3.50
N TYR A 193 10.19 2.33 3.47
CA TYR A 193 10.71 1.32 2.54
C TYR A 193 9.54 0.67 1.80
N ARG A 194 9.69 0.50 0.49
CA ARG A 194 8.66 -0.14 -0.33
C ARG A 194 8.55 -1.62 0.03
N LEU A 195 7.33 -2.09 0.24
CA LEU A 195 7.08 -3.48 0.62
C LEU A 195 7.40 -4.47 -0.49
N ASP A 196 7.18 -4.09 -1.75
CA ASP A 196 7.50 -4.91 -2.92
C ASP A 196 9.02 -5.12 -3.14
N TYR A 197 9.86 -4.42 -2.38
CA TYR A 197 11.30 -4.63 -2.38
C TYR A 197 11.79 -5.41 -1.16
N ILE A 198 10.92 -5.77 -0.24
CA ILE A 198 11.26 -6.59 0.92
C ILE A 198 10.98 -8.05 0.57
N LYS A 199 12.03 -8.90 0.62
CA LYS A 199 11.95 -10.31 0.26
C LYS A 199 11.76 -11.23 1.47
N GLU A 200 12.39 -10.87 2.59
CA GLU A 200 12.40 -11.67 3.82
C GLU A 200 12.28 -10.75 5.02
N VAL A 201 11.58 -11.22 6.05
CA VAL A 201 11.48 -10.56 7.36
C VAL A 201 11.87 -11.57 8.42
N LYS A 202 12.78 -11.20 9.31
CA LYS A 202 13.17 -12.00 10.47
C LYS A 202 12.92 -11.21 11.73
N LEU A 203 12.08 -11.73 12.61
CA LEU A 203 11.79 -11.11 13.90
C LEU A 203 13.04 -11.10 14.78
N GLY A 204 13.28 -9.98 15.43
CA GLY A 204 14.37 -9.74 16.36
C GLY A 204 13.89 -9.53 17.79
N GLN A 205 14.53 -8.62 18.52
CA GLN A 205 14.24 -8.33 19.90
C GLN A 205 13.26 -7.18 20.08
N PRO A 206 12.47 -7.14 21.16
CA PRO A 206 11.62 -6.00 21.50
C PRO A 206 12.45 -4.72 21.70
N ASP A 207 11.94 -3.59 21.21
CA ASP A 207 12.50 -2.26 21.49
C ASP A 207 11.49 -1.43 22.29
N LYS A 208 11.80 -1.15 23.53
CA LYS A 208 10.93 -0.41 24.45
C LYS A 208 10.65 1.04 24.02
N ARG A 209 11.42 1.57 23.06
CA ARG A 209 11.28 2.95 22.54
C ARG A 209 10.25 3.04 21.43
N ILE A 210 9.52 1.96 21.11
CA ILE A 210 8.54 1.95 20.01
C ILE A 210 7.52 3.10 20.15
N GLY A 211 7.03 3.38 21.36
CA GLY A 211 6.09 4.48 21.62
C GLY A 211 6.67 5.84 21.21
N ASP A 212 7.90 6.14 21.66
CA ASP A 212 8.59 7.40 21.32
C ASP A 212 8.78 7.55 19.81
N PHE A 213 9.10 6.45 19.12
CA PHE A 213 9.27 6.47 17.67
C PHE A 213 7.93 6.58 16.94
N GLN A 214 6.84 6.04 17.46
CA GLN A 214 5.50 6.21 16.91
C GLN A 214 5.04 7.65 17.01
N GLU A 215 5.17 8.29 18.15
CA GLU A 215 4.87 9.72 18.34
C GLU A 215 5.71 10.59 17.38
N ARG A 216 6.99 10.28 17.26
CA ARG A 216 7.87 10.97 16.31
C ARG A 216 7.44 10.75 14.85
N LEU A 217 6.99 9.55 14.50
CA LEU A 217 6.45 9.27 13.17
C LEU A 217 5.19 10.09 12.91
N ASP A 218 4.27 10.18 13.86
CA ASP A 218 3.04 10.96 13.74
C ASP A 218 3.36 12.43 13.46
N TYR A 219 4.29 13.02 14.21
CA TYR A 219 4.78 14.39 13.95
C TYR A 219 5.38 14.55 12.54
N LEU A 220 6.14 13.55 12.04
CA LEU A 220 6.69 13.60 10.69
C LEU A 220 5.59 13.50 9.62
N LEU A 221 4.58 12.67 9.85
CA LEU A 221 3.48 12.46 8.90
C LEU A 221 2.57 13.69 8.76
N GLU A 222 2.44 14.54 9.79
CA GLU A 222 1.67 15.78 9.72
C GLU A 222 2.10 16.70 8.57
N HIS A 223 3.40 16.68 8.23
CA HIS A 223 3.98 17.50 7.18
C HIS A 223 4.57 16.69 6.00
N THR A 224 4.21 15.42 5.90
CA THR A 224 4.61 14.57 4.77
C THR A 224 3.54 14.63 3.68
N TRP A 225 3.92 15.03 2.47
CA TRP A 225 2.98 15.08 1.35
C TRP A 225 2.55 13.69 0.90
N GLY A 226 3.49 12.80 0.67
CA GLY A 226 3.27 11.43 0.21
C GLY A 226 3.61 10.40 1.27
N VAL A 227 4.63 9.62 1.00
CA VAL A 227 5.12 8.53 1.84
C VAL A 227 6.62 8.61 2.11
N ALA A 228 7.33 9.52 1.45
CA ALA A 228 8.75 9.74 1.66
C ALA A 228 8.98 10.53 2.95
N ILE A 229 9.52 9.84 3.94
CA ILE A 229 9.88 10.46 5.21
C ILE A 229 11.28 11.04 5.06
N SER A 230 11.35 12.36 5.01
CA SER A 230 12.60 13.09 4.90
C SER A 230 13.28 13.28 6.25
N ASN A 231 14.61 13.22 6.23
CA ASN A 231 15.43 13.54 7.40
C ASN A 231 15.87 15.01 7.43
N THR A 232 15.25 15.86 6.64
CA THR A 232 15.51 17.30 6.68
C THR A 232 15.10 17.86 8.04
N ARG A 233 15.90 18.78 8.56
CA ARG A 233 15.60 19.45 9.84
C ARG A 233 14.69 20.65 9.67
N ARG A 234 14.31 20.97 8.45
CA ARG A 234 13.57 22.19 8.12
C ARG A 234 12.46 21.88 7.11
N LEU A 235 11.27 22.34 7.41
CA LEU A 235 10.14 22.28 6.48
C LEU A 235 10.43 23.18 5.28
N GLU A 236 10.14 22.68 4.10
CA GLU A 236 10.09 23.41 2.85
C GLU A 236 8.73 24.09 2.72
N THR A 237 8.73 25.34 2.26
CA THR A 237 7.50 26.06 1.96
C THR A 237 7.34 26.08 0.45
N LEU A 238 6.18 25.65 -0.03
CA LEU A 238 5.80 25.72 -1.43
C LEU A 238 4.54 26.58 -1.57
N SER A 239 4.54 27.47 -2.55
CA SER A 239 3.35 28.19 -2.96
C SER A 239 3.20 28.19 -4.48
N MET A 240 1.96 28.08 -4.96
CA MET A 240 1.62 28.25 -6.36
C MET A 240 0.40 29.14 -6.50
N THR A 241 0.39 29.97 -7.54
CA THR A 241 -0.77 30.73 -7.97
C THR A 241 -1.36 30.08 -9.21
N VAL A 242 -2.67 29.86 -9.19
CA VAL A 242 -3.40 29.20 -10.27
C VAL A 242 -4.44 30.16 -10.82
N GLU A 243 -4.47 30.31 -12.14
CA GLU A 243 -5.53 31.01 -12.84
C GLU A 243 -6.77 30.11 -12.98
N VAL A 244 -7.94 30.66 -12.63
CA VAL A 244 -9.24 29.97 -12.69
C VAL A 244 -10.22 30.88 -13.40
N LEU A 245 -10.60 30.53 -14.61
CA LEU A 245 -11.50 31.32 -15.42
C LEU A 245 -12.97 31.17 -14.97
N PRO A 246 -13.87 32.12 -15.35
CA PRO A 246 -15.29 32.00 -15.05
C PRO A 246 -15.87 30.66 -15.52
N GLY A 247 -16.57 29.96 -14.62
CA GLY A 247 -17.13 28.62 -14.88
C GLY A 247 -16.23 27.47 -14.50
N GLU A 248 -14.99 27.71 -14.07
CA GLU A 248 -14.02 26.65 -13.69
C GLU A 248 -13.88 26.46 -12.17
N GLN A 249 -14.92 26.77 -11.41
CA GLN A 249 -14.90 26.64 -9.93
C GLN A 249 -14.45 25.27 -9.44
N HIS A 250 -14.64 24.22 -10.23
CA HIS A 250 -14.17 22.87 -9.93
C HIS A 250 -12.64 22.76 -9.72
N ILE A 251 -11.85 23.71 -10.28
CA ILE A 251 -10.40 23.78 -10.06
C ILE A 251 -10.09 24.20 -8.63
N VAL A 252 -10.83 25.18 -8.11
CA VAL A 252 -10.70 25.64 -6.71
C VAL A 252 -11.10 24.52 -5.75
N GLU A 253 -12.24 23.89 -6.02
CA GLU A 253 -12.70 22.73 -5.23
C GLU A 253 -11.69 21.60 -5.24
N ARG A 254 -11.02 21.38 -6.37
CA ARG A 254 -9.94 20.41 -6.51
C ARG A 254 -8.72 20.79 -5.67
N LEU A 255 -8.28 22.05 -5.71
CA LEU A 255 -7.20 22.56 -4.87
C LEU A 255 -7.49 22.35 -3.38
N GLN A 256 -8.71 22.64 -2.96
CA GLN A 256 -9.14 22.45 -1.56
C GLN A 256 -9.18 20.97 -1.16
N ARG A 257 -9.75 20.12 -2.01
CA ARG A 257 -9.89 18.68 -1.74
C ARG A 257 -8.56 17.96 -1.76
N GLU A 258 -7.70 18.24 -2.74
CA GLU A 258 -6.44 17.52 -2.96
C GLU A 258 -5.26 18.18 -2.24
N GLY A 259 -5.37 19.45 -1.88
CA GLY A 259 -4.32 20.26 -1.24
C GLY A 259 -3.99 19.86 0.20
N ARG A 260 -4.66 18.81 0.72
CA ARG A 260 -4.45 18.28 2.08
C ARG A 260 -4.52 19.37 3.15
N HIS A 261 -3.43 19.55 3.93
CA HIS A 261 -3.30 20.54 4.99
C HIS A 261 -2.77 21.91 4.49
N GLY A 262 -2.66 22.10 3.17
CA GLY A 262 -2.32 23.39 2.58
C GLY A 262 -3.48 24.39 2.65
N THR A 263 -3.15 25.66 2.50
CA THR A 263 -4.13 26.75 2.53
C THR A 263 -4.39 27.26 1.13
N VAL A 264 -5.66 27.41 0.77
CA VAL A 264 -6.11 27.99 -0.50
C VAL A 264 -6.71 29.36 -0.22
N THR A 265 -6.19 30.41 -0.85
CA THR A 265 -6.63 31.80 -0.67
C THR A 265 -6.91 32.43 -2.04
N GLN A 266 -8.05 33.10 -2.18
CA GLN A 266 -8.35 33.89 -3.36
C GLN A 266 -7.56 35.20 -3.33
N LEU A 267 -6.81 35.52 -4.39
CA LEU A 267 -6.04 36.75 -4.52
C LEU A 267 -6.85 37.83 -5.21
N ASP A 268 -7.52 37.46 -6.29
CA ASP A 268 -8.42 38.33 -7.06
C ASP A 268 -9.52 37.50 -7.73
N GLU A 269 -10.22 38.06 -8.72
CA GLU A 269 -11.36 37.42 -9.39
C GLU A 269 -11.00 36.10 -10.05
N ASN A 270 -9.78 35.99 -10.61
CA ASN A 270 -9.34 34.82 -11.39
C ASN A 270 -8.13 34.09 -10.81
N HIS A 271 -7.49 34.58 -9.75
CA HIS A 271 -6.30 34.00 -9.22
C HIS A 271 -6.49 33.45 -7.80
N TRP A 272 -6.02 32.22 -7.62
CA TRP A 272 -6.05 31.51 -6.34
C TRP A 272 -4.65 31.05 -5.95
N LYS A 273 -4.25 31.35 -4.73
CA LYS A 273 -2.96 30.94 -4.16
C LYS A 273 -3.14 29.72 -3.29
N TYR A 274 -2.31 28.73 -3.51
CA TYR A 274 -2.15 27.57 -2.64
C TYR A 274 -0.81 27.67 -1.94
N GLU A 275 -0.76 27.40 -0.63
CA GLU A 275 0.44 27.42 0.19
C GLU A 275 0.47 26.21 1.12
N ILE A 276 1.67 25.60 1.27
CA ILE A 276 1.87 24.44 2.15
C ILE A 276 3.29 24.42 2.72
N ARG A 277 3.44 23.76 3.87
CA ARG A 277 4.74 23.46 4.48
C ARG A 277 4.90 21.96 4.61
N VAL A 278 5.92 21.39 3.98
CA VAL A 278 6.18 19.95 3.91
C VAL A 278 7.66 19.64 4.14
N TRP A 279 7.97 18.39 4.50
CA TRP A 279 9.37 17.95 4.65
C TRP A 279 10.10 17.84 3.31
N ASP A 280 9.39 17.43 2.25
CA ASP A 280 9.95 17.24 0.91
C ASP A 280 8.91 17.66 -0.13
N ALA A 281 9.09 18.86 -0.67
CA ALA A 281 8.20 19.42 -1.69
C ALA A 281 8.39 18.75 -3.07
N SER A 282 9.46 17.97 -3.27
CA SER A 282 9.69 17.26 -4.53
C SER A 282 8.63 16.17 -4.78
N GLU A 283 8.03 15.61 -3.72
CA GLU A 283 6.90 14.67 -3.84
C GLU A 283 5.64 15.31 -4.45
N MET A 284 5.55 16.64 -4.43
CA MET A 284 4.40 17.37 -4.96
C MET A 284 4.47 17.58 -6.48
N ILE A 285 5.65 17.44 -7.10
CA ILE A 285 5.82 17.71 -8.54
C ILE A 285 4.78 16.97 -9.42
N PRO A 286 4.48 15.67 -9.23
CA PRO A 286 3.45 15.02 -10.03
C PRO A 286 2.06 15.64 -9.88
N TRP A 287 1.71 16.11 -8.68
CA TRP A 287 0.44 16.79 -8.45
C TRP A 287 0.43 18.20 -9.06
N LEU A 288 1.51 18.98 -8.91
CA LEU A 288 1.66 20.29 -9.54
C LEU A 288 1.49 20.21 -11.06
N ARG A 289 2.07 19.20 -11.69
CA ARG A 289 1.94 18.95 -13.14
C ARG A 289 0.50 18.76 -13.59
N THR A 290 -0.41 18.39 -12.71
CA THR A 290 -1.83 18.27 -13.07
C THR A 290 -2.55 19.60 -13.23
N PHE A 291 -1.90 20.72 -12.87
CA PHE A 291 -2.38 22.08 -13.05
C PHE A 291 -1.62 22.84 -14.15
N LEU A 292 -0.93 22.11 -15.05
CA LEU A 292 -0.23 22.70 -16.18
C LEU A 292 -1.15 23.57 -17.03
N GLY A 293 -0.59 24.70 -17.52
CA GLY A 293 -1.36 25.70 -18.28
C GLY A 293 -2.20 26.63 -17.40
N ARG A 294 -2.16 26.45 -16.06
CA ARG A 294 -2.90 27.29 -15.11
C ARG A 294 -2.01 27.89 -14.03
N ILE A 295 -0.84 27.30 -13.79
CA ILE A 295 0.12 27.83 -12.80
C ILE A 295 0.76 29.08 -13.40
N THR A 296 0.45 30.25 -12.84
CA THR A 296 1.04 31.52 -13.22
C THR A 296 2.27 31.85 -12.41
N GLU A 297 2.38 31.31 -11.21
CA GLU A 297 3.54 31.50 -10.34
C GLU A 297 3.77 30.23 -9.50
N LEU A 298 5.03 29.78 -9.40
CA LEU A 298 5.45 28.68 -8.54
C LEU A 298 6.71 29.05 -7.77
N ASN A 299 6.61 29.05 -6.45
CA ASN A 299 7.71 29.34 -5.55
C ASN A 299 7.93 28.18 -4.56
N CYS A 300 9.18 27.85 -4.30
CA CYS A 300 9.56 26.89 -3.27
C CYS A 300 10.84 27.33 -2.57
N SER A 301 10.88 27.16 -1.24
CA SER A 301 12.11 27.41 -0.47
C SER A 301 13.26 26.47 -0.88
N ASN A 302 12.93 25.30 -1.45
CA ASN A 302 13.87 24.42 -2.14
C ASN A 302 13.85 24.73 -3.65
N GLY A 303 14.81 25.55 -4.10
CA GLY A 303 14.90 25.97 -5.50
C GLY A 303 15.10 24.82 -6.51
N GLN A 304 15.49 23.63 -6.06
CA GLN A 304 15.57 22.47 -6.96
C GLN A 304 14.20 21.98 -7.42
N VAL A 305 13.16 22.20 -6.60
CA VAL A 305 11.77 21.82 -6.94
C VAL A 305 11.23 22.68 -8.09
N THR A 306 11.38 23.99 -7.96
CA THR A 306 10.96 24.94 -9.01
C THR A 306 11.78 24.75 -10.26
N LYS A 307 13.11 24.64 -10.14
CA LYS A 307 14.00 24.38 -11.28
C LYS A 307 13.57 23.14 -12.05
N ARG A 308 13.38 22.00 -11.36
CA ARG A 308 12.96 20.76 -12.00
C ARG A 308 11.59 20.88 -12.66
N PHE A 309 10.65 21.60 -12.03
CA PHE A 309 9.33 21.79 -12.62
C PHE A 309 9.43 22.53 -13.96
N TYR A 310 10.20 23.63 -14.04
CA TYR A 310 10.38 24.37 -15.28
C TYR A 310 11.22 23.62 -16.32
N GLU A 311 12.28 22.92 -15.94
CA GLU A 311 13.05 22.08 -16.86
C GLU A 311 12.18 20.98 -17.52
N ASP A 312 11.26 20.38 -16.76
CA ASP A 312 10.29 19.41 -17.30
C ASP A 312 9.32 20.09 -18.28
N MET A 313 8.95 21.35 -18.04
CA MET A 313 8.11 22.15 -18.96
C MET A 313 8.84 22.47 -20.26
N ASP A 314 10.06 22.97 -20.16
CA ASP A 314 10.90 23.29 -21.34
C ASP A 314 11.11 22.04 -22.18
N SER A 315 11.42 20.90 -21.55
CA SER A 315 11.56 19.63 -22.24
C SER A 315 10.27 19.20 -22.95
N MET A 316 9.11 19.44 -22.34
CA MET A 316 7.81 19.16 -22.95
C MET A 316 7.56 20.05 -24.17
N PHE A 317 7.79 21.37 -24.05
CA PHE A 317 7.65 22.30 -25.18
C PHE A 317 8.56 21.90 -26.35
N PHE A 318 9.80 21.54 -26.06
CA PHE A 318 10.74 21.07 -27.08
C PHE A 318 10.24 19.79 -27.76
N MET A 319 9.83 18.77 -26.99
CA MET A 319 9.36 17.48 -27.54
C MET A 319 8.11 17.61 -28.40
N TYR A 320 7.20 18.53 -28.05
CA TYR A 320 5.95 18.70 -28.81
C TYR A 320 6.05 19.76 -29.92
N GLY A 321 7.25 20.33 -30.15
CA GLY A 321 7.48 21.32 -31.21
C GLY A 321 6.72 22.64 -31.00
N VAL A 322 6.34 22.94 -29.76
CA VAL A 322 5.73 24.21 -29.40
C VAL A 322 6.84 25.23 -29.21
N HIS A 323 7.18 25.95 -30.30
CA HIS A 323 8.18 27.01 -30.25
C HIS A 323 7.55 28.28 -29.71
N ASP A 324 8.30 29.01 -28.91
CA ASP A 324 7.92 30.37 -28.51
C ASP A 324 7.87 31.27 -29.77
N PRO A 325 6.72 31.83 -30.12
CA PRO A 325 6.61 32.66 -31.32
C PRO A 325 7.48 33.94 -31.24
N GLU A 326 7.93 34.37 -30.05
CA GLU A 326 8.80 35.52 -29.86
C GLU A 326 10.29 35.18 -29.92
N ASN A 327 10.65 33.87 -29.84
CA ASN A 327 12.03 33.40 -29.96
C ASN A 327 12.12 32.22 -30.94
N PRO A 328 12.11 32.45 -32.26
CA PRO A 328 12.31 31.37 -33.26
C PRO A 328 13.75 30.91 -33.21
N ALA A 329 14.12 30.20 -32.14
CA ALA A 329 15.43 29.59 -32.02
C ALA A 329 15.62 28.56 -33.11
N GLU A 330 16.53 28.87 -34.02
CA GLU A 330 17.30 28.01 -34.88
C GLU A 330 16.66 26.66 -35.23
N GLY A 331 15.83 26.69 -36.27
CA GLY A 331 15.34 25.49 -36.92
C GLY A 331 16.50 24.68 -37.46
N GLY A 332 16.88 23.61 -36.74
CA GLY A 332 17.72 22.59 -37.30
C GLY A 332 17.01 22.01 -38.52
N GLU A 333 17.63 22.09 -39.64
CA GLU A 333 17.24 21.47 -40.91
C GLU A 333 16.90 20.00 -40.66
N SER A 334 15.62 19.67 -40.82
CA SER A 334 15.24 18.26 -40.92
C SER A 334 15.66 17.77 -42.29
N ASP A 335 16.77 17.05 -42.37
CA ASP A 335 17.08 16.20 -43.50
C ASP A 335 15.93 15.24 -43.75
N ALA A 336 15.22 15.54 -44.83
CA ALA A 336 14.24 14.65 -45.40
C ALA A 336 14.95 13.38 -45.85
N LEU A 337 14.70 12.29 -45.19
CA LEU A 337 15.00 10.95 -45.70
C LEU A 337 14.04 10.64 -46.84
N SER A 338 14.57 10.69 -48.03
CA SER A 338 14.06 10.05 -49.25
C SER A 338 14.15 8.52 -49.16
#